data_82126a0d79dcb65d5c9c0b3a1020148d
#
_entry.id   82126a0d79dcb65d5c9c0b3a1020148d
#
_cell.length_a   1.000
_cell.length_b   1.000
_cell.length_c   1.000
_cell.angle_alpha   90.00
_cell.angle_beta   90.00
_cell.angle_gamma   90.00
#
_symmetry.space_group_name_H-M   'P 1'
#
loop_
_entity.id
_entity.type
_entity.pdbx_description
1 polymer ?
#
loop_
_entity_poly.entity_id
_entity_poly.type
_entity_poly.pdbx_seq_one_letter_code
_entity_poly.pdbx_strand_id
1 'polypeptide(L)'
;MRYLFVVLFTLVLRIVHGQVNPEDVEIIRDSYGVPHIYGKTDADTAYGLAWAHAEDDFVTIQKAYLAGNGILSRWNGKQGVGADFIAQFIQSEHTVDRLYHTLSNEFIAVLQGYTEGLNSYAKHNPDEVLLSSLFPITPKKLLIYSQLQLFLSNEGDRFVEAIISDRVVPYKKPIEEDVRGSNLIALSSRKTGTNESFLAINTHQPLEGPTSWYEAHLVSEEGTNIIGATFPGAPCILTGANEYLGWTHTVNYPDKADVFQLEMKNKTTYIVDGEAHQLVKKKAKMYVRFFGMRIPVSKVFYESIYGPTLRNKAGVFAVRTPSTTNINALEQWWRMNKARSFSEFYSYLEWNALPGYNIGYADRNDTIFYISNGKIPKRDSSYDWRKVVPGDTKKTLWNSYYTTQELPQVIAPKSGYVYNANHSPFFSTAPDENPNPDEFAKAMNFETYNNNRSTRLFDLLSEKDTLTYEDFKRIKYDHSLPTPLNYNYVDFNAIFEMNPDDYPDVADLLMDIQNWDRVASADSYGAGAFAVLYYTLGKYYFKLGPSKVFNKLLIYTCLKDAKKHLLKHFKTTSIRLGDFQKLVRGEKE
;
A
#
# COMPACT_ATOMS: atom_id res chain seq x y z
N MET A 1 19.54 -63.48 41.18
CA MET A 1 18.66 -62.51 40.52
C MET A 1 19.34 -61.11 40.54
N ARG A 2 19.91 -60.73 39.41
CA ARG A 2 20.51 -59.36 39.24
C ARG A 2 19.55 -58.56 38.38
N TYR A 3 19.00 -57.51 38.94
CA TYR A 3 18.17 -56.56 38.21
C TYR A 3 19.08 -55.53 37.50
N LEU A 4 19.02 -55.56 36.17
CA LEU A 4 19.70 -54.55 35.31
C LEU A 4 18.72 -53.37 35.15
N PHE A 5 19.05 -52.20 35.73
CA PHE A 5 18.36 -50.95 35.47
C PHE A 5 18.91 -50.36 34.19
N VAL A 6 18.11 -50.38 33.11
CA VAL A 6 18.40 -49.59 31.89
C VAL A 6 17.80 -48.20 32.08
N VAL A 7 18.65 -47.22 32.29
CA VAL A 7 18.27 -45.79 32.28
C VAL A 7 18.25 -45.33 30.84
N LEU A 8 17.07 -45.14 30.28
CA LEU A 8 16.87 -44.56 28.96
C LEU A 8 17.05 -43.02 29.09
N PHE A 9 18.19 -42.48 28.68
CA PHE A 9 18.40 -41.05 28.52
C PHE A 9 17.72 -40.60 27.21
N THR A 10 16.49 -40.07 27.31
CA THR A 10 15.86 -39.33 26.20
C THR A 10 16.52 -37.98 26.13
N LEU A 11 17.42 -37.82 25.15
CA LEU A 11 17.96 -36.53 24.74
C LEU A 11 16.82 -35.75 24.07
N VAL A 12 16.15 -34.90 24.83
CA VAL A 12 15.26 -33.87 24.27
C VAL A 12 16.19 -32.80 23.69
N LEU A 13 16.48 -32.88 22.40
CA LEU A 13 17.02 -31.74 21.64
C LEU A 13 15.96 -30.62 21.69
N ARG A 14 16.02 -29.79 22.72
CA ARG A 14 15.45 -28.45 22.61
C ARG A 14 16.29 -27.75 21.56
N ILE A 15 15.75 -27.56 20.36
CA ILE A 15 16.25 -26.54 19.43
C ILE A 15 15.97 -25.22 20.15
N VAL A 16 16.96 -24.78 20.93
CA VAL A 16 17.03 -23.41 21.42
C VAL A 16 17.31 -22.60 20.16
N HIS A 17 16.29 -21.97 19.58
CA HIS A 17 16.51 -20.87 18.65
C HIS A 17 17.31 -19.85 19.47
N GLY A 18 18.60 -19.70 19.15
CA GLY A 18 19.51 -18.87 19.91
C GLY A 18 19.01 -17.44 19.92
N GLN A 19 19.04 -16.83 21.08
CA GLN A 19 18.92 -15.38 21.21
C GLN A 19 19.98 -14.76 20.31
N VAL A 20 19.62 -13.73 19.53
CA VAL A 20 20.59 -13.00 18.69
C VAL A 20 21.72 -12.49 19.57
N ASN A 21 22.96 -12.77 19.17
CA ASN A 21 24.11 -12.15 19.79
C ASN A 21 24.42 -10.81 19.07
N PRO A 22 24.23 -9.65 19.72
CA PRO A 22 24.48 -8.35 19.08
C PRO A 22 25.91 -8.17 18.56
N GLU A 23 26.89 -8.90 19.10
CA GLU A 23 28.29 -8.87 18.63
C GLU A 23 28.48 -9.52 17.25
N ASP A 24 27.51 -10.32 16.79
CA ASP A 24 27.50 -10.93 15.46
C ASP A 24 26.80 -10.05 14.40
N VAL A 25 26.37 -8.83 14.79
CA VAL A 25 25.68 -7.87 13.91
C VAL A 25 26.56 -6.65 13.70
N GLU A 26 26.90 -6.35 12.45
CA GLU A 26 27.62 -5.15 12.06
C GLU A 26 26.70 -4.23 11.25
N ILE A 27 26.67 -2.93 11.60
CA ILE A 27 25.92 -1.90 10.90
C ILE A 27 26.89 -0.84 10.41
N ILE A 28 27.02 -0.69 9.10
CA ILE A 28 27.84 0.32 8.44
C ILE A 28 26.92 1.27 7.68
N ARG A 29 27.06 2.58 7.90
CA ARG A 29 26.30 3.57 7.15
C ARG A 29 27.16 4.17 6.04
N ASP A 30 26.60 4.24 4.84
CA ASP A 30 27.23 4.90 3.70
C ASP A 30 27.17 6.44 3.80
N SER A 31 27.67 7.13 2.77
CA SER A 31 27.68 8.60 2.73
C SER A 31 26.30 9.24 2.67
N TYR A 32 25.25 8.48 2.35
CA TYR A 32 23.86 8.90 2.34
C TYR A 32 23.11 8.54 3.63
N GLY A 33 23.78 7.82 4.55
CA GLY A 33 23.21 7.34 5.79
C GLY A 33 22.45 6.02 5.67
N VAL A 34 22.45 5.36 4.51
CA VAL A 34 21.81 4.06 4.31
C VAL A 34 22.57 3.00 5.12
N PRO A 35 21.89 2.23 6.00
CA PRO A 35 22.55 1.19 6.76
C PRO A 35 22.78 -0.07 5.92
N HIS A 36 24.02 -0.55 5.92
CA HIS A 36 24.42 -1.86 5.44
C HIS A 36 24.59 -2.77 6.66
N ILE A 37 23.78 -3.82 6.74
CA ILE A 37 23.63 -4.66 7.92
C ILE A 37 24.13 -6.07 7.59
N TYR A 38 25.15 -6.49 8.30
CA TYR A 38 25.79 -7.79 8.15
C TYR A 38 25.51 -8.65 9.38
N GLY A 39 25.11 -9.89 9.17
CA GLY A 39 24.83 -10.86 10.21
C GLY A 39 25.16 -12.28 9.77
N LYS A 40 25.32 -13.22 10.69
CA LYS A 40 25.52 -14.62 10.38
C LYS A 40 24.22 -15.26 9.90
N THR A 41 23.12 -14.90 10.52
CA THR A 41 21.79 -15.42 10.20
C THR A 41 20.85 -14.32 9.68
N ASP A 42 19.75 -14.71 9.09
CA ASP A 42 18.69 -13.76 8.71
C ASP A 42 18.06 -13.10 9.95
N ALA A 43 18.05 -13.79 11.09
CA ALA A 43 17.60 -13.22 12.36
C ALA A 43 18.52 -12.11 12.86
N ASP A 44 19.85 -12.25 12.67
CA ASP A 44 20.85 -11.22 13.01
C ASP A 44 20.66 -9.98 12.14
N THR A 45 20.45 -10.15 10.82
CA THR A 45 20.17 -9.01 9.93
C THR A 45 18.87 -8.31 10.27
N ALA A 46 17.83 -9.06 10.67
CA ALA A 46 16.57 -8.49 11.11
C ALA A 46 16.72 -7.71 12.44
N TYR A 47 17.55 -8.18 13.36
CA TYR A 47 17.91 -7.45 14.58
C TYR A 47 18.58 -6.12 14.23
N GLY A 48 19.59 -6.15 13.35
CA GLY A 48 20.30 -4.96 12.91
C GLY A 48 19.41 -3.96 12.18
N LEU A 49 18.49 -4.45 11.34
CA LEU A 49 17.49 -3.62 10.65
C LEU A 49 16.57 -2.91 11.67
N ALA A 50 16.11 -3.63 12.68
CA ALA A 50 15.28 -3.08 13.73
C ALA A 50 16.01 -1.99 14.53
N TRP A 51 17.27 -2.24 14.87
CA TRP A 51 18.12 -1.29 15.59
C TRP A 51 18.38 -0.03 14.76
N ALA A 52 18.90 -0.17 13.52
CA ALA A 52 19.22 0.96 12.65
C ALA A 52 17.99 1.82 12.34
N HIS A 53 16.84 1.18 12.09
CA HIS A 53 15.60 1.92 11.83
C HIS A 53 15.07 2.63 13.10
N ALA A 54 15.27 2.03 14.28
CA ALA A 54 14.92 2.68 15.54
C ALA A 54 15.84 3.89 15.85
N GLU A 55 17.14 3.83 15.52
CA GLU A 55 18.02 5.00 15.61
C GLU A 55 17.51 6.18 14.79
N ASP A 56 16.94 5.92 13.62
CA ASP A 56 16.51 6.96 12.69
C ASP A 56 15.08 7.44 12.95
N ASP A 57 14.13 6.55 13.32
CA ASP A 57 12.73 6.92 13.52
C ASP A 57 11.96 5.97 14.46
N PHE A 58 12.41 5.85 15.69
CA PHE A 58 11.75 5.00 16.70
C PHE A 58 10.32 5.42 17.02
N VAL A 59 10.05 6.72 16.94
CA VAL A 59 8.72 7.29 17.19
C VAL A 59 7.69 6.75 16.21
N THR A 60 8.01 6.71 14.91
CA THR A 60 7.09 6.19 13.87
C THR A 60 6.87 4.69 14.05
N ILE A 61 7.93 3.91 14.31
CA ILE A 61 7.82 2.47 14.58
C ILE A 61 6.87 2.22 15.76
N GLN A 62 7.08 2.91 16.88
CA GLN A 62 6.22 2.74 18.06
C GLN A 62 4.77 3.11 17.78
N LYS A 63 4.50 4.25 17.10
CA LYS A 63 3.14 4.66 16.71
C LYS A 63 2.45 3.61 15.85
N ALA A 64 3.18 3.02 14.91
CA ALA A 64 2.69 1.96 14.04
C ALA A 64 2.29 0.71 14.84
N TYR A 65 3.15 0.26 15.76
CA TYR A 65 2.84 -0.87 16.63
C TYR A 65 1.72 -0.58 17.64
N LEU A 66 1.67 0.64 18.19
CA LEU A 66 0.58 1.06 19.08
C LEU A 66 -0.77 1.02 18.34
N ALA A 67 -0.83 1.51 17.10
CA ALA A 67 -2.02 1.48 16.26
C ALA A 67 -2.43 0.03 15.92
N GLY A 68 -1.50 -0.78 15.43
CA GLY A 68 -1.75 -2.16 15.05
C GLY A 68 -2.25 -3.02 16.20
N ASN A 69 -1.70 -2.81 17.40
CA ASN A 69 -2.10 -3.52 18.61
C ASN A 69 -3.31 -2.87 19.33
N GLY A 70 -3.96 -1.86 18.74
CA GLY A 70 -5.19 -1.27 19.24
C GLY A 70 -5.05 -0.53 20.57
N ILE A 71 -3.88 0.06 20.81
CA ILE A 71 -3.55 0.79 22.07
C ILE A 71 -2.96 2.19 21.84
N LEU A 72 -3.03 2.72 20.60
CA LEU A 72 -2.53 4.05 20.27
C LEU A 72 -3.20 5.15 21.10
N SER A 73 -4.50 5.02 21.37
CA SER A 73 -5.25 5.99 22.17
C SER A 73 -4.80 6.07 23.63
N ARG A 74 -4.10 5.03 24.14
CA ARG A 74 -3.47 5.11 25.47
C ARG A 74 -2.37 6.15 25.51
N TRP A 75 -1.69 6.37 24.39
CA TRP A 75 -0.63 7.37 24.26
C TRP A 75 -1.18 8.74 23.84
N ASN A 76 -1.92 8.84 22.73
CA ASN A 76 -2.33 10.13 22.14
C ASN A 76 -3.82 10.49 22.34
N GLY A 77 -4.58 9.70 23.11
CA GLY A 77 -5.97 9.98 23.43
C GLY A 77 -6.90 9.90 22.23
N LYS A 78 -7.78 10.92 22.07
CA LYS A 78 -8.83 10.92 21.03
C LYS A 78 -8.32 10.66 19.61
N GLN A 79 -7.12 11.10 19.27
CA GLN A 79 -6.55 10.94 17.93
C GLN A 79 -6.28 9.47 17.59
N GLY A 80 -5.99 8.62 18.57
CA GLY A 80 -5.76 7.19 18.37
C GLY A 80 -7.03 6.32 18.37
N VAL A 81 -8.18 6.87 18.72
CA VAL A 81 -9.43 6.09 18.92
C VAL A 81 -9.87 5.37 17.63
N GLY A 82 -9.75 6.02 16.48
CA GLY A 82 -10.13 5.43 15.18
C GLY A 82 -9.26 4.22 14.82
N ALA A 83 -7.95 4.37 14.94
CA ALA A 83 -6.99 3.29 14.66
C ALA A 83 -7.18 2.11 15.62
N ASP A 84 -7.30 2.37 16.92
CA ASP A 84 -7.55 1.34 17.93
C ASP A 84 -8.86 0.59 17.68
N PHE A 85 -9.89 1.30 17.25
CA PHE A 85 -11.16 0.68 16.91
C PHE A 85 -11.02 -0.27 15.72
N ILE A 86 -10.39 0.18 14.64
CA ILE A 86 -10.19 -0.64 13.42
C ILE A 86 -9.34 -1.86 13.74
N ALA A 87 -8.22 -1.71 14.44
CA ALA A 87 -7.34 -2.82 14.81
C ALA A 87 -8.06 -3.91 15.61
N GLN A 88 -8.92 -3.52 16.57
CA GLN A 88 -9.71 -4.45 17.35
C GLN A 88 -10.92 -5.01 16.57
N PHE A 89 -11.51 -4.22 15.67
CA PHE A 89 -12.63 -4.64 14.83
C PHE A 89 -12.25 -5.78 13.89
N ILE A 90 -11.05 -5.72 13.26
CA ILE A 90 -10.57 -6.76 12.35
C ILE A 90 -10.09 -8.04 13.08
N GLN A 91 -10.04 -8.03 14.40
CA GLN A 91 -9.69 -9.19 15.25
C GLN A 91 -8.33 -9.82 14.89
N SER A 92 -7.33 -9.00 14.58
CA SER A 92 -6.00 -9.45 14.15
C SER A 92 -5.33 -10.41 15.13
N GLU A 93 -5.48 -10.19 16.44
CA GLU A 93 -4.93 -11.07 17.48
C GLU A 93 -5.46 -12.49 17.35
N HIS A 94 -6.77 -12.66 17.17
CA HIS A 94 -7.38 -13.98 16.97
C HIS A 94 -6.88 -14.66 15.69
N THR A 95 -6.74 -13.91 14.59
CA THR A 95 -6.21 -14.43 13.32
C THR A 95 -4.76 -14.86 13.47
N VAL A 96 -3.92 -14.05 14.11
CA VAL A 96 -2.51 -14.36 14.36
C VAL A 96 -2.38 -15.59 15.26
N ASP A 97 -3.12 -15.66 16.37
CA ASP A 97 -3.06 -16.81 17.29
C ASP A 97 -3.44 -18.13 16.59
N ARG A 98 -4.47 -18.09 15.76
CA ARG A 98 -4.96 -19.25 15.03
C ARG A 98 -3.97 -19.73 13.96
N LEU A 99 -3.27 -18.82 13.29
CA LEU A 99 -2.44 -19.13 12.13
C LEU A 99 -0.92 -19.12 12.42
N TYR A 100 -0.48 -18.71 13.60
CA TYR A 100 0.95 -18.57 13.92
C TYR A 100 1.77 -19.82 13.62
N HIS A 101 1.19 -21.00 13.84
CA HIS A 101 1.83 -22.29 13.58
C HIS A 101 2.01 -22.63 12.10
N THR A 102 1.45 -21.84 11.18
CA THR A 102 1.61 -22.03 9.73
C THR A 102 2.86 -21.36 9.17
N LEU A 103 3.50 -20.48 9.95
CA LEU A 103 4.77 -19.86 9.58
C LEU A 103 5.92 -20.85 9.70
N SER A 104 6.92 -20.72 8.84
CA SER A 104 8.15 -21.52 8.95
C SER A 104 8.96 -21.12 10.19
N ASN A 105 9.73 -22.09 10.71
CA ASN A 105 10.61 -21.82 11.85
C ASN A 105 11.69 -20.79 11.53
N GLU A 106 12.19 -20.80 10.29
CA GLU A 106 13.17 -19.84 9.79
C GLU A 106 12.60 -18.42 9.85
N PHE A 107 11.38 -18.22 9.37
CA PHE A 107 10.75 -16.90 9.42
C PHE A 107 10.36 -16.49 10.84
N ILE A 108 9.97 -17.42 11.71
CA ILE A 108 9.76 -17.13 13.14
C ILE A 108 11.05 -16.61 13.77
N ALA A 109 12.22 -17.17 13.42
CA ALA A 109 13.50 -16.66 13.90
C ALA A 109 13.78 -15.22 13.42
N VAL A 110 13.48 -14.88 12.17
CA VAL A 110 13.56 -13.51 11.64
C VAL A 110 12.66 -12.56 12.44
N LEU A 111 11.42 -12.95 12.72
CA LEU A 111 10.50 -12.15 13.54
C LEU A 111 11.04 -11.95 14.97
N GLN A 112 11.64 -12.99 15.55
CA GLN A 112 12.28 -12.92 16.88
C GLN A 112 13.46 -11.95 16.85
N GLY A 113 14.39 -12.09 15.90
CA GLY A 113 15.53 -11.20 15.75
C GLY A 113 15.10 -9.74 15.64
N TYR A 114 14.13 -9.44 14.76
CA TYR A 114 13.63 -8.08 14.61
C TYR A 114 13.02 -7.52 15.89
N THR A 115 12.18 -8.30 16.57
CA THR A 115 11.56 -7.84 17.82
C THR A 115 12.54 -7.72 18.98
N GLU A 116 13.58 -8.56 19.02
CA GLU A 116 14.70 -8.42 19.97
C GLU A 116 15.49 -7.15 19.73
N GLY A 117 15.75 -6.77 18.46
CA GLY A 117 16.41 -5.51 18.10
C GLY A 117 15.64 -4.29 18.60
N LEU A 118 14.32 -4.23 18.36
CA LEU A 118 13.46 -3.16 18.87
C LEU A 118 13.43 -3.10 20.41
N ASN A 119 13.35 -4.25 21.07
CA ASN A 119 13.32 -4.32 22.54
C ASN A 119 14.68 -3.92 23.14
N SER A 120 15.78 -4.30 22.50
CA SER A 120 17.13 -3.89 22.92
C SER A 120 17.32 -2.40 22.76
N TYR A 121 16.88 -1.81 21.63
CA TYR A 121 16.91 -0.36 21.43
C TYR A 121 16.11 0.38 22.50
N ALA A 122 14.88 -0.05 22.77
CA ALA A 122 14.01 0.53 23.81
C ALA A 122 14.63 0.46 25.20
N LYS A 123 15.36 -0.62 25.50
CA LYS A 123 16.07 -0.79 26.78
C LYS A 123 17.24 0.18 26.93
N HIS A 124 17.97 0.46 25.85
CA HIS A 124 19.10 1.38 25.86
C HIS A 124 18.67 2.85 25.81
N ASN A 125 17.48 3.12 25.23
CA ASN A 125 16.95 4.47 25.06
C ASN A 125 15.56 4.61 25.72
N PRO A 126 15.44 4.46 27.06
CA PRO A 126 14.16 4.44 27.77
C PRO A 126 13.40 5.76 27.68
N ASP A 127 14.09 6.88 27.50
CA ASP A 127 13.48 8.22 27.38
C ASP A 127 12.76 8.43 26.03
N GLU A 128 13.06 7.60 25.02
CA GLU A 128 12.39 7.62 23.72
C GLU A 128 11.13 6.75 23.69
N VAL A 129 10.84 6.00 24.77
CA VAL A 129 9.71 5.08 24.83
C VAL A 129 8.41 5.84 25.04
N LEU A 130 7.51 5.82 24.03
CA LEU A 130 6.22 6.53 24.06
C LEU A 130 5.23 5.94 25.07
N LEU A 131 5.22 4.61 25.17
CA LEU A 131 4.33 3.87 26.07
C LEU A 131 4.98 2.55 26.52
N SER A 132 5.38 2.46 27.78
CA SER A 132 6.09 1.28 28.31
C SER A 132 5.30 -0.03 28.18
N SER A 133 3.96 0.01 28.22
CA SER A 133 3.12 -1.18 28.07
C SER A 133 3.11 -1.78 26.63
N LEU A 134 3.73 -1.13 25.65
CA LEU A 134 3.96 -1.71 24.33
C LEU A 134 5.04 -2.81 24.41
N PHE A 135 6.04 -2.59 25.25
CA PHE A 135 7.19 -3.48 25.39
C PHE A 135 7.00 -4.58 26.44
N PRO A 136 7.58 -5.77 26.25
CA PRO A 136 8.32 -6.13 25.06
C PRO A 136 7.40 -6.29 23.82
N ILE A 137 7.93 -5.87 22.64
CA ILE A 137 7.32 -6.23 21.37
C ILE A 137 7.63 -7.71 21.12
N THR A 138 6.64 -8.47 20.68
CA THR A 138 6.77 -9.88 20.37
C THR A 138 6.49 -10.16 18.89
N PRO A 139 6.93 -11.29 18.32
CA PRO A 139 6.58 -11.70 16.97
C PRO A 139 5.07 -11.61 16.67
N LYS A 140 4.22 -11.99 17.63
CA LYS A 140 2.76 -11.86 17.47
C LYS A 140 2.31 -10.39 17.40
N LYS A 141 2.85 -9.50 18.21
CA LYS A 141 2.54 -8.06 18.13
C LYS A 141 2.95 -7.45 16.79
N LEU A 142 4.08 -7.91 16.22
CA LEU A 142 4.51 -7.54 14.87
C LEU A 142 3.49 -8.00 13.82
N LEU A 143 3.08 -9.26 13.84
CA LEU A 143 2.10 -9.81 12.91
C LEU A 143 0.72 -9.15 13.05
N ILE A 144 0.29 -8.83 14.26
CA ILE A 144 -0.96 -8.08 14.52
C ILE A 144 -0.90 -6.70 13.86
N TYR A 145 0.25 -6.01 13.96
CA TYR A 145 0.46 -4.74 13.27
C TYR A 145 0.42 -4.92 11.75
N SER A 146 1.08 -5.94 11.19
CA SER A 146 1.05 -6.19 9.75
C SER A 146 -0.37 -6.43 9.23
N GLN A 147 -1.24 -7.09 10.00
CA GLN A 147 -2.64 -7.29 9.63
C GLN A 147 -3.40 -5.97 9.46
N LEU A 148 -3.14 -4.98 10.30
CA LEU A 148 -3.73 -3.65 10.12
C LEU A 148 -3.26 -3.00 8.82
N GLN A 149 -1.95 -3.06 8.50
CA GLN A 149 -1.42 -2.53 7.25
C GLN A 149 -2.07 -3.19 6.02
N LEU A 150 -2.20 -4.51 6.03
CA LEU A 150 -2.85 -5.26 4.94
C LEU A 150 -4.33 -4.88 4.79
N PHE A 151 -5.04 -4.68 5.91
CA PHE A 151 -6.44 -4.24 5.90
C PHE A 151 -6.61 -2.84 5.30
N LEU A 152 -5.74 -1.91 5.67
CA LEU A 152 -5.72 -0.55 5.12
C LEU A 152 -5.36 -0.55 3.62
N SER A 153 -4.44 -1.41 3.19
CA SER A 153 -4.09 -1.60 1.77
C SER A 153 -5.25 -2.16 0.93
N ASN A 154 -6.21 -2.86 1.56
CA ASN A 154 -7.45 -3.30 0.91
C ASN A 154 -8.61 -2.31 1.09
N GLU A 155 -8.34 -1.08 1.57
CA GLU A 155 -9.34 -0.02 1.78
C GLU A 155 -10.48 -0.39 2.76
N GLY A 156 -10.25 -1.37 3.61
CA GLY A 156 -11.24 -1.85 4.57
C GLY A 156 -11.69 -0.77 5.56
N ASP A 157 -10.80 0.16 5.89
CA ASP A 157 -11.07 1.32 6.76
C ASP A 157 -12.14 2.26 6.19
N ARG A 158 -12.16 2.48 4.86
CA ARG A 158 -13.16 3.31 4.18
C ARG A 158 -14.58 2.77 4.36
N PHE A 159 -14.75 1.44 4.31
CA PHE A 159 -16.05 0.81 4.56
C PHE A 159 -16.47 0.93 6.02
N VAL A 160 -15.52 0.70 6.94
CA VAL A 160 -15.77 0.84 8.37
C VAL A 160 -16.18 2.28 8.71
N GLU A 161 -15.47 3.27 8.18
CA GLU A 161 -15.77 4.69 8.37
C GLU A 161 -17.15 5.04 7.79
N ALA A 162 -17.48 4.59 6.58
CA ALA A 162 -18.76 4.84 5.94
C ALA A 162 -19.93 4.28 6.76
N ILE A 163 -19.79 3.06 7.31
CA ILE A 163 -20.81 2.46 8.17
C ILE A 163 -20.95 3.25 9.48
N ILE A 164 -19.84 3.62 10.12
CA ILE A 164 -19.84 4.35 11.40
C ILE A 164 -20.46 5.76 11.25
N SER A 165 -20.25 6.39 10.09
CA SER A 165 -20.75 7.74 9.80
C SER A 165 -22.21 7.77 9.33
N ASP A 166 -22.94 6.67 9.47
CA ASP A 166 -24.34 6.51 8.96
C ASP A 166 -24.46 6.78 7.44
N ARG A 167 -23.37 6.73 6.71
CA ARG A 167 -23.38 6.77 5.25
C ARG A 167 -23.70 5.38 4.75
N VAL A 168 -24.76 5.25 3.94
CA VAL A 168 -25.01 4.00 3.18
C VAL A 168 -23.85 3.91 2.21
N VAL A 169 -23.10 2.81 2.25
CA VAL A 169 -21.98 2.58 1.33
C VAL A 169 -22.54 2.37 -0.07
N PRO A 170 -22.59 3.39 -0.94
CA PRO A 170 -23.41 3.25 -2.13
C PRO A 170 -22.63 2.69 -3.29
N TYR A 171 -21.39 2.75 -3.42
CA TYR A 171 -20.68 2.44 -4.65
C TYR A 171 -19.18 2.49 -4.40
N LYS A 172 -18.45 1.43 -4.74
CA LYS A 172 -17.00 1.50 -4.82
C LYS A 172 -16.66 2.40 -6.00
N LYS A 173 -16.25 3.63 -5.72
CA LYS A 173 -15.72 4.49 -6.76
C LYS A 173 -14.47 3.85 -7.34
N PRO A 174 -14.25 3.90 -8.65
CA PRO A 174 -12.92 3.85 -9.18
C PRO A 174 -12.10 4.93 -8.45
N ILE A 175 -10.97 4.57 -7.89
CA ILE A 175 -10.10 5.52 -7.18
C ILE A 175 -9.26 6.19 -8.25
N GLU A 176 -9.80 7.23 -8.86
CA GLU A 176 -9.14 7.91 -9.96
C GLU A 176 -8.12 8.96 -9.51
N GLU A 177 -8.12 9.30 -8.23
CA GLU A 177 -7.29 10.37 -7.69
C GLU A 177 -6.80 10.06 -6.28
N ASP A 178 -6.21 8.89 -6.09
CA ASP A 178 -5.39 8.71 -4.90
C ASP A 178 -4.10 9.55 -5.10
N VAL A 179 -3.80 10.42 -4.16
CA VAL A 179 -2.55 11.21 -4.12
C VAL A 179 -1.31 10.32 -4.11
N ARG A 180 -1.50 9.04 -3.77
CA ARG A 180 -0.46 8.01 -3.80
C ARG A 180 -0.27 7.50 -5.22
N GLY A 181 0.94 7.61 -5.71
CA GLY A 181 1.32 7.12 -7.01
C GLY A 181 2.55 6.22 -6.92
N SER A 182 2.93 5.63 -8.03
CA SER A 182 4.19 4.92 -8.20
C SER A 182 4.45 4.75 -9.68
N ASN A 183 5.71 4.57 -10.06
CA ASN A 183 6.07 4.16 -11.40
C ASN A 183 6.95 2.92 -11.32
N LEU A 184 6.72 1.97 -12.20
CA LEU A 184 7.63 0.87 -12.49
C LEU A 184 7.92 0.85 -13.99
N ILE A 185 9.16 0.51 -14.35
CA ILE A 185 9.57 0.26 -15.73
C ILE A 185 10.58 -0.87 -15.65
N ALA A 186 10.38 -1.93 -16.45
CA ALA A 186 11.38 -2.97 -16.63
C ALA A 186 11.65 -3.12 -18.13
N LEU A 187 12.94 -3.14 -18.51
CA LEU A 187 13.42 -3.30 -19.87
C LEU A 187 14.31 -4.55 -19.95
N SER A 188 14.09 -5.38 -20.96
CA SER A 188 14.99 -6.49 -21.30
C SER A 188 16.05 -6.06 -22.31
N SER A 189 17.01 -6.93 -22.59
CA SER A 189 18.07 -6.76 -23.59
C SER A 189 17.53 -6.36 -24.97
N ARG A 190 16.34 -6.82 -25.33
CA ARG A 190 15.67 -6.43 -26.60
C ARG A 190 15.42 -4.93 -26.67
N LYS A 191 15.05 -4.32 -25.56
CA LYS A 191 14.74 -2.88 -25.51
C LYS A 191 15.96 -2.05 -25.17
N THR A 192 16.92 -2.59 -24.43
CA THR A 192 18.17 -1.88 -24.12
C THR A 192 19.20 -1.94 -25.25
N GLY A 193 19.09 -2.92 -26.15
CA GLY A 193 20.09 -3.17 -27.20
C GLY A 193 21.44 -3.64 -26.65
N THR A 194 21.49 -4.05 -25.38
CA THR A 194 22.68 -4.55 -24.68
C THR A 194 22.37 -5.93 -24.07
N ASN A 195 23.31 -6.50 -23.31
CA ASN A 195 23.06 -7.72 -22.52
C ASN A 195 22.54 -7.41 -21.10
N GLU A 196 22.01 -6.21 -20.88
CA GLU A 196 21.55 -5.76 -19.57
C GLU A 196 20.04 -5.59 -19.56
N SER A 197 19.41 -5.96 -18.46
CA SER A 197 18.04 -5.58 -18.13
C SER A 197 18.04 -4.40 -17.16
N PHE A 198 17.06 -3.50 -17.29
CA PHE A 198 16.89 -2.34 -16.40
C PHE A 198 15.58 -2.43 -15.63
N LEU A 199 15.62 -2.05 -14.35
CA LEU A 199 14.43 -1.94 -13.51
C LEU A 199 14.41 -0.59 -12.79
N ALA A 200 13.34 0.20 -12.99
CA ALA A 200 13.07 1.37 -12.17
C ALA A 200 12.14 1.01 -11.02
N ILE A 201 12.64 1.20 -9.80
CA ILE A 201 11.87 1.11 -8.55
C ILE A 201 11.55 2.53 -8.13
N ASN A 202 10.32 3.00 -8.37
CA ASN A 202 9.93 4.38 -8.08
C ASN A 202 8.55 4.43 -7.41
N THR A 203 8.52 4.05 -6.14
CA THR A 203 7.32 4.00 -5.32
C THR A 203 7.10 5.34 -4.61
N HIS A 204 5.95 5.98 -4.82
CA HIS A 204 5.61 7.26 -4.22
C HIS A 204 4.85 7.03 -2.91
N GLN A 205 5.53 7.21 -1.80
CA GLN A 205 4.96 7.10 -0.46
C GLN A 205 5.17 8.41 0.31
N PRO A 206 4.38 8.66 1.38
CA PRO A 206 4.62 9.81 2.25
C PRO A 206 6.05 9.81 2.79
N LEU A 207 6.63 11.00 2.97
CA LEU A 207 7.97 11.15 3.56
C LEU A 207 8.00 10.86 5.06
N GLU A 208 6.83 10.76 5.69
CA GLU A 208 6.65 10.54 7.14
C GLU A 208 5.50 9.56 7.40
N GLY A 209 5.53 8.93 8.57
CA GLY A 209 4.47 8.08 9.07
C GLY A 209 4.65 6.60 8.69
N PRO A 210 3.62 5.76 8.95
CA PRO A 210 3.77 4.30 8.96
C PRO A 210 3.99 3.66 7.58
N THR A 211 3.91 4.44 6.51
CA THR A 211 4.17 4.00 5.13
C THR A 211 5.31 4.76 4.46
N SER A 212 6.11 5.53 5.22
CA SER A 212 7.35 6.10 4.72
C SER A 212 8.37 4.99 4.42
N TRP A 213 9.17 5.17 3.37
CA TRP A 213 10.21 4.22 3.03
C TRP A 213 11.44 4.41 3.91
N TYR A 214 12.00 3.28 4.34
CA TYR A 214 13.31 3.19 4.97
C TYR A 214 14.20 2.29 4.12
N GLU A 215 15.28 2.82 3.60
CA GLU A 215 16.23 2.10 2.75
C GLU A 215 17.28 1.39 3.61
N ALA A 216 17.58 0.13 3.27
CA ALA A 216 18.59 -0.67 3.95
C ALA A 216 19.18 -1.74 3.03
N HIS A 217 20.40 -2.18 3.33
CA HIS A 217 21.05 -3.34 2.72
C HIS A 217 21.24 -4.42 3.77
N LEU A 218 20.74 -5.63 3.51
CA LEU A 218 20.80 -6.78 4.43
C LEU A 218 21.67 -7.87 3.83
N VAL A 219 22.65 -8.36 4.59
CA VAL A 219 23.56 -9.43 4.17
C VAL A 219 23.67 -10.47 5.28
N SER A 220 23.33 -11.74 4.99
CA SER A 220 23.54 -12.86 5.90
C SER A 220 24.30 -14.02 5.23
N GLU A 221 24.96 -14.85 6.05
CA GLU A 221 25.59 -16.08 5.56
C GLU A 221 24.54 -17.15 5.16
N GLU A 222 23.28 -16.97 5.53
CA GLU A 222 22.15 -17.81 5.10
C GLU A 222 21.63 -17.47 3.69
N GLY A 223 22.30 -16.55 2.97
CA GLY A 223 22.09 -16.26 1.56
C GLY A 223 21.16 -15.07 1.30
N THR A 224 20.85 -14.26 2.30
CA THR A 224 20.28 -12.93 2.09
C THR A 224 21.40 -11.99 1.66
N ASN A 225 21.20 -11.29 0.53
CA ASN A 225 22.02 -10.16 0.07
C ASN A 225 21.13 -9.24 -0.76
N ILE A 226 20.43 -8.32 -0.10
CA ILE A 226 19.38 -7.49 -0.70
C ILE A 226 19.48 -6.03 -0.26
N ILE A 227 19.45 -5.12 -1.23
CA ILE A 227 19.28 -3.69 -0.99
C ILE A 227 17.90 -3.24 -1.46
N GLY A 228 17.26 -2.36 -0.70
CA GLY A 228 15.95 -1.83 -1.06
C GLY A 228 15.29 -1.13 0.10
N ALA A 229 13.96 -1.09 0.08
CA ALA A 229 13.20 -0.32 1.05
C ALA A 229 12.14 -1.16 1.76
N THR A 230 11.89 -0.76 3.02
CA THR A 230 10.87 -1.37 3.89
C THR A 230 10.02 -0.30 4.56
N PHE A 231 8.89 -0.69 5.16
CA PHE A 231 8.08 0.19 5.99
C PHE A 231 8.49 0.12 7.47
N PRO A 232 8.24 1.19 8.25
CA PRO A 232 8.49 1.19 9.69
C PRO A 232 7.84 -0.02 10.38
N GLY A 233 8.67 -0.81 11.03
CA GLY A 233 8.22 -1.99 11.76
C GLY A 233 8.16 -3.30 10.95
N ALA A 234 8.56 -3.33 9.68
CA ALA A 234 8.64 -4.55 8.89
C ALA A 234 10.05 -5.19 8.96
N PRO A 235 10.15 -6.53 9.06
CA PRO A 235 11.41 -7.23 9.37
C PRO A 235 12.25 -7.60 8.14
N CYS A 236 11.86 -7.21 6.93
CA CYS A 236 12.52 -7.56 5.66
C CYS A 236 12.29 -6.46 4.62
N ILE A 237 13.03 -6.54 3.52
CA ILE A 237 12.86 -5.63 2.38
C ILE A 237 11.56 -5.97 1.63
N LEU A 238 10.75 -4.95 1.35
CA LEU A 238 9.46 -5.10 0.65
C LEU A 238 9.59 -4.84 -0.85
N THR A 239 10.54 -4.01 -1.26
CA THR A 239 10.86 -3.72 -2.66
C THR A 239 12.36 -3.47 -2.79
N GLY A 240 13.02 -4.06 -3.77
CA GLY A 240 14.48 -3.95 -3.87
C GLY A 240 15.08 -4.87 -4.91
N ALA A 241 16.40 -5.06 -4.82
CA ALA A 241 17.17 -5.91 -5.71
C ALA A 241 18.27 -6.66 -4.94
N ASN A 242 18.47 -7.92 -5.33
CA ASN A 242 19.61 -8.73 -4.95
C ASN A 242 20.55 -8.95 -6.16
N GLU A 243 21.54 -9.79 -6.03
CA GLU A 243 22.53 -10.06 -7.10
C GLU A 243 21.93 -10.71 -8.36
N TYR A 244 20.72 -11.24 -8.28
CA TYR A 244 20.09 -12.05 -9.31
C TYR A 244 18.93 -11.33 -10.00
N LEU A 245 18.15 -10.58 -9.24
CA LEU A 245 16.87 -10.03 -9.67
C LEU A 245 16.48 -8.81 -8.82
N GLY A 246 15.52 -8.05 -9.33
CA GLY A 246 14.87 -7.00 -8.58
C GLY A 246 13.37 -6.97 -8.83
N TRP A 247 12.62 -6.39 -7.88
CA TRP A 247 11.19 -6.17 -8.04
C TRP A 247 10.73 -4.87 -7.39
N THR A 248 9.61 -4.38 -7.90
CA THR A 248 8.98 -3.17 -7.38
C THR A 248 7.46 -3.31 -7.32
N HIS A 249 6.84 -2.48 -6.50
CA HIS A 249 5.40 -2.43 -6.36
C HIS A 249 4.82 -1.09 -6.82
N THR A 250 3.65 -1.14 -7.48
CA THR A 250 2.77 0.03 -7.61
C THR A 250 1.39 -0.31 -7.04
N VAL A 251 0.66 0.69 -6.55
CA VAL A 251 -0.71 0.47 -6.06
C VAL A 251 -1.60 0.05 -7.21
N ASN A 252 -2.43 -0.99 -6.99
CA ASN A 252 -3.47 -1.45 -7.89
C ASN A 252 -4.85 -1.41 -7.21
N TYR A 253 -5.91 -1.46 -8.00
CA TYR A 253 -7.28 -1.22 -7.54
C TYR A 253 -8.29 -2.35 -7.83
N PRO A 254 -7.89 -3.62 -8.02
CA PRO A 254 -8.89 -4.67 -8.14
C PRO A 254 -9.72 -4.77 -6.86
N ASP A 255 -10.95 -5.21 -7.01
CA ASP A 255 -11.88 -5.27 -5.89
C ASP A 255 -11.54 -6.41 -4.93
N LYS A 256 -11.13 -6.06 -3.72
CA LYS A 256 -10.64 -7.00 -2.69
C LYS A 256 -11.48 -7.01 -1.40
N ALA A 257 -12.44 -6.11 -1.26
CA ALA A 257 -13.21 -5.98 -0.03
C ALA A 257 -14.70 -5.82 -0.30
N ASP A 258 -15.54 -6.48 0.49
CA ASP A 258 -16.97 -6.48 0.32
C ASP A 258 -17.72 -6.10 1.59
N VAL A 259 -18.88 -5.47 1.40
CA VAL A 259 -19.84 -5.13 2.45
C VAL A 259 -21.13 -5.89 2.23
N PHE A 260 -21.57 -6.59 3.26
CA PHE A 260 -22.77 -7.42 3.26
C PHE A 260 -23.82 -6.79 4.15
N GLN A 261 -25.04 -6.61 3.63
CA GLN A 261 -26.17 -6.18 4.46
C GLN A 261 -26.92 -7.41 4.97
N LEU A 262 -26.93 -7.60 6.30
CA LEU A 262 -27.56 -8.76 6.93
C LEU A 262 -29.07 -8.57 7.02
N GLU A 263 -29.84 -9.63 6.72
CA GLU A 263 -31.28 -9.70 6.98
C GLU A 263 -31.53 -10.04 8.45
N MET A 264 -32.00 -9.06 9.20
CA MET A 264 -32.18 -9.20 10.66
C MET A 264 -33.57 -9.72 11.01
N LYS A 265 -33.66 -10.89 11.67
CA LYS A 265 -34.90 -11.40 12.29
C LYS A 265 -35.25 -10.64 13.57
N ASN A 266 -34.23 -10.27 14.35
CA ASN A 266 -34.35 -9.47 15.57
C ASN A 266 -33.02 -8.76 15.87
N LYS A 267 -32.84 -8.22 17.09
CA LYS A 267 -31.64 -7.46 17.47
C LYS A 267 -30.32 -8.25 17.38
N THR A 268 -30.34 -9.58 17.52
CA THR A 268 -29.13 -10.42 17.58
C THR A 268 -29.15 -11.60 16.64
N THR A 269 -30.26 -11.86 15.97
CA THR A 269 -30.44 -12.99 15.06
C THR A 269 -30.61 -12.47 13.64
N TYR A 270 -29.84 -13.02 12.68
CA TYR A 270 -29.97 -12.76 11.25
C TYR A 270 -30.25 -14.06 10.48
N ILE A 271 -30.72 -13.95 9.26
CA ILE A 271 -31.12 -15.09 8.42
C ILE A 271 -30.10 -15.27 7.31
N VAL A 272 -29.76 -16.50 6.98
CA VAL A 272 -28.97 -16.90 5.80
C VAL A 272 -29.59 -18.15 5.20
N ASP A 273 -30.01 -18.07 3.94
CA ASP A 273 -30.72 -19.15 3.23
C ASP A 273 -31.89 -19.75 4.04
N GLY A 274 -32.61 -18.88 4.78
CA GLY A 274 -33.74 -19.28 5.64
C GLY A 274 -33.34 -19.78 7.05
N GLU A 275 -32.05 -20.01 7.31
CA GLU A 275 -31.54 -20.45 8.62
C GLU A 275 -31.22 -19.27 9.53
N ALA A 276 -31.52 -19.43 10.84
CA ALA A 276 -31.26 -18.41 11.84
C ALA A 276 -29.84 -18.53 12.42
N HIS A 277 -29.07 -17.45 12.34
CA HIS A 277 -27.73 -17.30 12.88
C HIS A 277 -27.66 -16.23 13.96
N GLN A 278 -26.77 -16.39 14.94
CA GLN A 278 -26.58 -15.40 16.01
C GLN A 278 -25.39 -14.51 15.75
N LEU A 279 -25.55 -13.20 15.98
CA LEU A 279 -24.45 -12.25 16.06
C LEU A 279 -23.66 -12.46 17.35
N VAL A 280 -22.36 -12.66 17.25
CA VAL A 280 -21.48 -12.72 18.42
C VAL A 280 -21.08 -11.30 18.81
N LYS A 281 -21.48 -10.85 20.00
CA LYS A 281 -21.18 -9.51 20.50
C LYS A 281 -19.71 -9.39 20.90
N LYS A 282 -19.02 -8.38 20.38
CA LYS A 282 -17.64 -7.99 20.70
C LYS A 282 -17.60 -6.55 21.21
N LYS A 283 -16.49 -6.18 21.84
CA LYS A 283 -16.32 -4.85 22.42
C LYS A 283 -14.89 -4.37 22.23
N ALA A 284 -14.72 -3.30 21.47
CA ALA A 284 -13.46 -2.58 21.36
C ALA A 284 -13.29 -1.62 22.54
N LYS A 285 -12.09 -1.59 23.15
CA LYS A 285 -11.74 -0.72 24.27
C LYS A 285 -10.69 0.29 23.80
N MET A 286 -11.00 1.57 24.01
CA MET A 286 -10.15 2.69 23.62
C MET A 286 -10.05 3.68 24.77
N TYR A 287 -9.23 4.72 24.63
CA TYR A 287 -9.04 5.71 25.69
C TYR A 287 -9.19 7.13 25.14
N VAL A 288 -9.80 7.99 25.92
CA VAL A 288 -9.84 9.43 25.67
C VAL A 288 -9.16 10.17 26.82
N ARG A 289 -8.59 11.35 26.57
CA ARG A 289 -8.09 12.24 27.63
C ARG A 289 -9.17 13.25 27.98
N PHE A 290 -9.47 13.36 29.28
CA PHE A 290 -10.37 14.35 29.81
C PHE A 290 -9.78 14.93 31.11
N PHE A 291 -9.51 16.22 31.14
CA PHE A 291 -8.80 16.88 32.27
C PHE A 291 -7.49 16.15 32.66
N GLY A 292 -6.67 15.74 31.69
CA GLY A 292 -5.41 15.04 31.92
C GLY A 292 -5.54 13.55 32.28
N MET A 293 -6.73 13.07 32.64
CA MET A 293 -7.00 11.67 33.00
C MET A 293 -7.31 10.83 31.75
N ARG A 294 -6.85 9.56 31.73
CA ARG A 294 -7.21 8.57 30.73
C ARG A 294 -8.53 7.91 31.10
N ILE A 295 -9.57 8.15 30.31
CA ILE A 295 -10.90 7.56 30.53
C ILE A 295 -11.11 6.45 29.51
N PRO A 296 -11.41 5.20 29.93
CA PRO A 296 -11.74 4.12 29.02
C PRO A 296 -13.10 4.36 28.38
N VAL A 297 -13.16 4.27 27.07
CA VAL A 297 -14.39 4.26 26.28
C VAL A 297 -14.49 2.96 25.50
N SER A 298 -15.70 2.54 25.14
CA SER A 298 -15.86 1.32 24.37
C SER A 298 -16.93 1.45 23.32
N LYS A 299 -16.70 0.75 22.20
CA LYS A 299 -17.68 0.60 21.12
C LYS A 299 -17.99 -0.88 20.92
N VAL A 300 -19.30 -1.18 20.86
CA VAL A 300 -19.78 -2.53 20.55
C VAL A 300 -19.74 -2.73 19.06
N PHE A 301 -19.27 -3.90 18.62
CA PHE A 301 -19.42 -4.44 17.30
C PHE A 301 -19.82 -5.92 17.40
N TYR A 302 -20.02 -6.57 16.29
CA TYR A 302 -20.46 -7.96 16.25
C TYR A 302 -19.59 -8.76 15.29
N GLU A 303 -19.73 -10.07 15.33
CA GLU A 303 -19.18 -10.98 14.36
C GLU A 303 -20.31 -11.81 13.76
N SER A 304 -20.30 -11.98 12.45
CA SER A 304 -21.19 -12.83 11.67
C SER A 304 -20.36 -13.82 10.83
N ILE A 305 -21.01 -14.74 10.12
CA ILE A 305 -20.30 -15.61 9.18
C ILE A 305 -19.65 -14.84 8.03
N TYR A 306 -20.12 -13.62 7.75
CA TYR A 306 -19.54 -12.75 6.71
C TYR A 306 -18.32 -11.95 7.22
N GLY A 307 -18.09 -11.90 8.53
CA GLY A 307 -16.96 -11.22 9.15
C GLY A 307 -17.37 -10.20 10.22
N PRO A 308 -16.44 -9.31 10.61
CA PRO A 308 -16.71 -8.23 11.55
C PRO A 308 -17.87 -7.36 11.11
N THR A 309 -18.79 -7.06 12.02
CA THR A 309 -20.13 -6.53 11.70
C THR A 309 -20.45 -5.31 12.55
N LEU A 310 -20.97 -4.28 11.91
CA LEU A 310 -21.40 -3.02 12.52
C LEU A 310 -22.89 -2.75 12.27
N ARG A 311 -23.48 -1.97 13.15
CA ARG A 311 -24.85 -1.49 13.02
C ARG A 311 -24.86 0.03 12.91
N ASN A 312 -25.66 0.52 11.95
CA ASN A 312 -25.98 1.93 11.84
C ASN A 312 -27.52 2.13 11.65
N LYS A 313 -27.95 3.34 11.32
CA LYS A 313 -29.37 3.64 11.10
C LYS A 313 -30.00 2.92 9.89
N ALA A 314 -29.18 2.61 8.87
CA ALA A 314 -29.63 1.97 7.65
C ALA A 314 -29.69 0.42 7.75
N GLY A 315 -29.05 -0.18 8.77
CA GLY A 315 -29.05 -1.63 8.91
C GLY A 315 -27.86 -2.21 9.68
N VAL A 316 -27.60 -3.48 9.42
CA VAL A 316 -26.48 -4.24 9.98
C VAL A 316 -25.59 -4.72 8.84
N PHE A 317 -24.32 -4.36 8.89
CA PHE A 317 -23.36 -4.55 7.80
C PHE A 317 -22.12 -5.28 8.26
N ALA A 318 -21.73 -6.34 7.55
CA ALA A 318 -20.48 -7.04 7.75
C ALA A 318 -19.45 -6.57 6.71
N VAL A 319 -18.18 -6.53 7.09
CA VAL A 319 -17.05 -6.21 6.20
C VAL A 319 -16.16 -7.44 6.10
N ARG A 320 -15.80 -7.82 4.86
CA ARG A 320 -14.92 -8.96 4.59
C ARG A 320 -13.81 -8.56 3.65
N THR A 321 -12.57 -8.86 4.03
CA THR A 321 -11.38 -8.67 3.20
C THR A 321 -10.48 -9.91 3.25
N PRO A 322 -9.74 -10.23 2.20
CA PRO A 322 -8.80 -11.35 2.22
C PRO A 322 -7.65 -11.18 3.21
N SER A 323 -7.27 -9.93 3.52
CA SER A 323 -6.16 -9.61 4.43
C SER A 323 -6.31 -10.21 5.82
N THR A 324 -7.56 -10.43 6.28
CA THR A 324 -7.82 -11.05 7.60
C THR A 324 -7.81 -12.57 7.58
N THR A 325 -7.49 -13.21 6.45
CA THR A 325 -7.56 -14.66 6.28
C THR A 325 -6.21 -15.38 6.31
N ASN A 326 -5.08 -14.64 6.25
CA ASN A 326 -3.73 -15.19 6.32
C ASN A 326 -2.79 -14.24 7.05
N ILE A 327 -1.59 -14.71 7.42
CA ILE A 327 -0.53 -13.94 8.07
C ILE A 327 0.82 -14.05 7.35
N ASN A 328 0.86 -14.69 6.17
CA ASN A 328 2.09 -15.08 5.49
C ASN A 328 2.68 -13.99 4.58
N ALA A 329 2.08 -12.80 4.49
CA ALA A 329 2.54 -11.75 3.58
C ALA A 329 4.00 -11.34 3.81
N LEU A 330 4.40 -11.15 5.08
CA LEU A 330 5.78 -10.80 5.43
C LEU A 330 6.75 -11.97 5.15
N GLU A 331 6.34 -13.20 5.38
CA GLU A 331 7.15 -14.38 5.02
C GLU A 331 7.31 -14.50 3.51
N GLN A 332 6.26 -14.23 2.74
CA GLN A 332 6.34 -14.19 1.28
C GLN A 332 7.37 -13.15 0.80
N TRP A 333 7.35 -11.92 1.33
CA TRP A 333 8.36 -10.90 1.00
C TRP A 333 9.77 -11.33 1.42
N TRP A 334 9.94 -11.88 2.62
CA TRP A 334 11.24 -12.39 3.06
C TRP A 334 11.79 -13.48 2.14
N ARG A 335 10.94 -14.40 1.68
CA ARG A 335 11.33 -15.42 0.70
C ARG A 335 11.69 -14.80 -0.65
N MET A 336 10.95 -13.80 -1.09
CA MET A 336 11.27 -13.03 -2.31
C MET A 336 12.64 -12.35 -2.22
N ASN A 337 13.08 -11.90 -1.02
CA ASN A 337 14.41 -11.31 -0.81
C ASN A 337 15.54 -12.27 -1.20
N LYS A 338 15.32 -13.57 -1.07
CA LYS A 338 16.32 -14.64 -1.27
C LYS A 338 16.20 -15.33 -2.63
N ALA A 339 15.19 -15.00 -3.43
CA ALA A 339 14.97 -15.60 -4.73
C ALA A 339 16.14 -15.35 -5.69
N ARG A 340 16.54 -16.36 -6.46
CA ARG A 340 17.70 -16.33 -7.37
C ARG A 340 17.34 -16.48 -8.84
N SER A 341 16.06 -16.72 -9.13
CA SER A 341 15.55 -16.89 -10.49
C SER A 341 14.09 -16.47 -10.59
N PHE A 342 13.59 -16.24 -11.80
CA PHE A 342 12.17 -15.98 -12.06
C PHE A 342 11.28 -17.12 -11.55
N SER A 343 11.66 -18.37 -11.81
CA SER A 343 10.87 -19.53 -11.37
C SER A 343 10.72 -19.57 -9.84
N GLU A 344 11.79 -19.30 -9.10
CA GLU A 344 11.75 -19.27 -7.63
C GLU A 344 10.92 -18.08 -7.14
N PHE A 345 11.15 -16.87 -7.68
CA PHE A 345 10.37 -15.68 -7.36
C PHE A 345 8.87 -15.90 -7.63
N TYR A 346 8.53 -16.47 -8.79
CA TYR A 346 7.15 -16.74 -9.17
C TYR A 346 6.48 -17.78 -8.25
N SER A 347 7.21 -18.79 -7.83
CA SER A 347 6.69 -19.78 -6.87
C SER A 347 6.29 -19.17 -5.53
N TYR A 348 6.99 -18.11 -5.09
CA TYR A 348 6.59 -17.34 -3.89
C TYR A 348 5.36 -16.47 -4.16
N LEU A 349 5.17 -15.95 -5.38
CA LEU A 349 3.93 -15.24 -5.73
C LEU A 349 2.71 -16.17 -5.70
N GLU A 350 2.86 -17.45 -6.00
CA GLU A 350 1.80 -18.45 -5.94
C GLU A 350 1.23 -18.66 -4.52
N TRP A 351 1.95 -18.26 -3.47
CA TRP A 351 1.40 -18.22 -2.12
C TRP A 351 0.20 -17.28 -2.00
N ASN A 352 0.14 -16.28 -2.86
CA ASN A 352 -0.95 -15.32 -2.94
C ASN A 352 -1.31 -14.70 -1.58
N ALA A 353 -0.29 -14.37 -0.77
CA ALA A 353 -0.46 -13.83 0.57
C ALA A 353 -0.43 -12.30 0.60
N LEU A 354 0.12 -11.67 -0.44
CA LEU A 354 0.19 -10.20 -0.54
C LEU A 354 -1.21 -9.59 -0.72
N PRO A 355 -1.46 -8.40 -0.16
CA PRO A 355 -2.80 -7.82 -0.15
C PRO A 355 -3.29 -7.38 -1.53
N GLY A 356 -2.36 -6.98 -2.41
CA GLY A 356 -2.60 -6.54 -3.77
C GLY A 356 -1.72 -5.35 -4.14
N TYR A 357 -0.87 -5.58 -5.15
CA TYR A 357 -0.01 -4.59 -5.78
C TYR A 357 0.23 -5.01 -7.23
N ASN A 358 0.41 -4.07 -8.12
CA ASN A 358 1.13 -4.37 -9.34
C ASN A 358 2.58 -4.70 -8.98
N ILE A 359 3.15 -5.71 -9.60
CA ILE A 359 4.53 -6.12 -9.40
C ILE A 359 5.25 -6.04 -10.74
N GLY A 360 6.34 -5.28 -10.78
CA GLY A 360 7.31 -5.30 -11.88
C GLY A 360 8.57 -6.02 -11.44
N TYR A 361 9.18 -6.75 -12.34
CA TYR A 361 10.34 -7.60 -12.09
C TYR A 361 11.32 -7.54 -13.27
N ALA A 362 12.60 -7.63 -12.97
CA ALA A 362 13.65 -7.90 -13.94
C ALA A 362 14.75 -8.75 -13.31
N ASP A 363 15.40 -9.60 -14.09
CA ASP A 363 16.53 -10.41 -13.63
C ASP A 363 17.73 -10.39 -14.58
N ARG A 364 18.85 -10.90 -14.09
CA ARG A 364 20.10 -11.00 -14.88
C ARG A 364 20.06 -12.02 -16.02
N ASN A 365 19.01 -12.85 -16.08
CA ASN A 365 18.77 -13.82 -17.15
C ASN A 365 17.85 -13.25 -18.23
N ASP A 366 17.66 -11.93 -18.25
CA ASP A 366 16.89 -11.17 -19.23
C ASP A 366 15.37 -11.38 -19.16
N THR A 367 14.86 -11.92 -18.04
CA THR A 367 13.41 -12.03 -17.83
C THR A 367 12.88 -10.74 -17.23
N ILE A 368 11.92 -10.11 -17.91
CA ILE A 368 11.09 -9.05 -17.35
C ILE A 368 9.66 -9.54 -17.18
N PHE A 369 8.98 -9.04 -16.13
CA PHE A 369 7.66 -9.52 -15.79
C PHE A 369 6.81 -8.41 -15.16
N TYR A 370 5.50 -8.46 -15.42
CA TYR A 370 4.48 -7.65 -14.79
C TYR A 370 3.29 -8.50 -14.38
N ILE A 371 2.71 -8.23 -13.24
CA ILE A 371 1.44 -8.81 -12.79
C ILE A 371 0.64 -7.80 -11.97
N SER A 372 -0.68 -7.73 -12.18
CA SER A 372 -1.59 -7.09 -11.22
C SER A 372 -1.98 -8.11 -10.15
N ASN A 373 -1.12 -8.24 -9.14
CA ASN A 373 -1.21 -9.25 -8.09
C ASN A 373 -2.22 -8.86 -7.01
N GLY A 374 -2.83 -9.85 -6.38
CA GLY A 374 -3.66 -9.69 -5.20
C GLY A 374 -4.46 -10.92 -4.86
N LYS A 375 -4.77 -11.08 -3.58
CA LYS A 375 -5.68 -12.13 -3.12
C LYS A 375 -7.12 -11.74 -3.43
N ILE A 376 -7.55 -11.95 -4.69
CA ILE A 376 -8.85 -11.54 -5.22
C ILE A 376 -9.87 -12.67 -5.02
N PRO A 377 -11.01 -12.41 -4.36
CA PRO A 377 -12.04 -13.42 -4.14
C PRO A 377 -12.72 -13.88 -5.43
N LYS A 378 -12.99 -15.19 -5.54
CA LYS A 378 -13.92 -15.73 -6.55
C LYS A 378 -15.35 -15.47 -6.10
N ARG A 379 -16.07 -14.69 -6.87
CA ARG A 379 -17.40 -14.16 -6.54
C ARG A 379 -18.45 -14.62 -7.55
N ASP A 380 -19.68 -14.80 -7.10
CA ASP A 380 -20.82 -15.08 -7.96
C ASP A 380 -21.10 -13.89 -8.89
N SER A 381 -21.04 -14.11 -10.20
CA SER A 381 -21.20 -13.08 -11.23
C SER A 381 -22.60 -12.48 -11.34
N SER A 382 -23.60 -13.05 -10.67
CA SER A 382 -24.97 -12.54 -10.66
C SER A 382 -25.16 -11.28 -9.80
N TYR A 383 -24.15 -10.92 -8.99
CA TYR A 383 -24.17 -9.74 -8.11
C TYR A 383 -23.24 -8.63 -8.62
N ASP A 384 -23.64 -7.38 -8.40
CA ASP A 384 -22.75 -6.22 -8.61
C ASP A 384 -21.91 -5.98 -7.34
N TRP A 385 -20.70 -6.50 -7.31
CA TRP A 385 -19.79 -6.46 -6.17
C TRP A 385 -19.24 -5.08 -5.86
N ARG A 386 -19.45 -4.10 -6.74
CA ARG A 386 -19.15 -2.69 -6.46
C ARG A 386 -20.14 -2.05 -5.50
N LYS A 387 -21.18 -2.76 -5.12
CA LYS A 387 -22.25 -2.31 -4.20
C LYS A 387 -22.23 -3.14 -2.93
N VAL A 388 -23.03 -2.71 -1.95
CA VAL A 388 -23.41 -3.55 -0.84
C VAL A 388 -24.18 -4.75 -1.36
N VAL A 389 -23.73 -5.95 -1.02
CA VAL A 389 -24.36 -7.21 -1.46
C VAL A 389 -25.22 -7.82 -0.36
N PRO A 390 -26.20 -8.68 -0.68
CA PRO A 390 -27.01 -9.38 0.31
C PRO A 390 -26.14 -10.22 1.26
N GLY A 391 -26.43 -10.14 2.55
CA GLY A 391 -25.85 -10.97 3.62
C GLY A 391 -26.86 -11.97 4.18
N ASP A 392 -27.76 -12.44 3.34
CA ASP A 392 -28.85 -13.39 3.64
C ASP A 392 -28.72 -14.71 2.86
N THR A 393 -27.64 -14.87 2.08
CA THR A 393 -27.38 -16.07 1.29
C THR A 393 -25.90 -16.44 1.23
N LYS A 394 -25.61 -17.73 1.28
CA LYS A 394 -24.24 -18.28 1.13
C LYS A 394 -23.65 -18.05 -0.27
N LYS A 395 -24.45 -17.70 -1.28
CA LYS A 395 -23.98 -17.35 -2.63
C LYS A 395 -23.06 -16.14 -2.64
N THR A 396 -23.24 -15.20 -1.73
CA THR A 396 -22.37 -14.03 -1.57
C THR A 396 -21.19 -14.29 -0.62
N LEU A 397 -21.18 -15.38 0.15
CA LEU A 397 -20.11 -15.73 1.07
C LEU A 397 -18.97 -16.42 0.33
N TRP A 398 -18.05 -15.63 -0.25
CA TRP A 398 -16.88 -16.19 -0.91
C TRP A 398 -15.85 -16.76 0.10
N ASN A 399 -15.20 -17.84 -0.30
CA ASN A 399 -14.19 -18.56 0.49
C ASN A 399 -13.02 -19.09 -0.37
N SER A 400 -13.01 -18.77 -1.66
CA SER A 400 -11.95 -19.12 -2.59
C SER A 400 -11.43 -17.89 -3.33
N TYR A 401 -10.22 -18.01 -3.90
CA TYR A 401 -9.50 -16.90 -4.51
C TYR A 401 -8.99 -17.31 -5.88
N TYR A 402 -8.76 -16.33 -6.75
CA TYR A 402 -8.05 -16.55 -8.00
C TYR A 402 -6.59 -16.88 -7.69
N THR A 403 -6.03 -17.81 -8.45
CA THR A 403 -4.60 -18.15 -8.40
C THR A 403 -3.78 -17.07 -9.10
N THR A 404 -2.48 -17.06 -8.87
CA THR A 404 -1.56 -16.11 -9.52
C THR A 404 -1.63 -16.21 -11.06
N GLN A 405 -1.80 -17.43 -11.60
CA GLN A 405 -1.93 -17.67 -13.05
C GLN A 405 -3.23 -17.12 -13.65
N GLU A 406 -4.28 -16.97 -12.84
CA GLU A 406 -5.58 -16.43 -13.27
C GLU A 406 -5.62 -14.89 -13.23
N LEU A 407 -4.51 -14.21 -12.84
CA LEU A 407 -4.43 -12.75 -12.76
C LEU A 407 -3.80 -12.14 -14.02
N PRO A 408 -4.16 -10.89 -14.39
CA PRO A 408 -3.54 -10.20 -15.52
C PRO A 408 -2.03 -10.07 -15.32
N GLN A 409 -1.25 -10.62 -16.27
CA GLN A 409 0.21 -10.66 -16.21
C GLN A 409 0.84 -10.66 -17.60
N VAL A 410 2.09 -10.21 -17.68
CA VAL A 410 2.91 -10.15 -18.89
C VAL A 410 4.28 -10.74 -18.55
N ILE A 411 4.70 -11.78 -19.27
CA ILE A 411 5.98 -12.47 -19.06
C ILE A 411 6.81 -12.34 -20.32
N ALA A 412 7.98 -11.74 -20.23
CA ALA A 412 8.98 -11.62 -21.30
C ALA A 412 8.37 -11.19 -22.67
N PRO A 413 7.68 -10.03 -22.76
CA PRO A 413 7.04 -9.58 -23.99
C PRO A 413 8.08 -9.33 -25.09
N LYS A 414 7.69 -9.51 -26.35
CA LYS A 414 8.58 -9.32 -27.53
C LYS A 414 9.01 -7.87 -27.69
N SER A 415 8.18 -6.93 -27.26
CA SER A 415 8.50 -5.49 -27.21
C SER A 415 9.66 -5.15 -26.28
N GLY A 416 10.01 -6.07 -25.35
CA GLY A 416 11.13 -5.92 -24.44
C GLY A 416 10.91 -4.93 -23.29
N TYR A 417 9.68 -4.53 -23.01
CA TYR A 417 9.38 -3.65 -21.88
C TYR A 417 8.06 -4.00 -21.18
N VAL A 418 8.00 -3.77 -19.88
CA VAL A 418 6.77 -3.67 -19.10
C VAL A 418 6.80 -2.40 -18.25
N TYR A 419 5.65 -1.78 -18.03
CA TYR A 419 5.55 -0.57 -17.21
C TYR A 419 4.22 -0.46 -16.49
N ASN A 420 4.20 0.30 -15.41
CA ASN A 420 2.96 0.68 -14.74
C ASN A 420 3.12 2.00 -13.97
N ALA A 421 2.10 2.85 -14.05
CA ALA A 421 1.98 4.11 -13.32
C ALA A 421 0.63 4.19 -12.60
N ASN A 422 0.21 3.13 -11.92
CA ASN A 422 -1.09 2.96 -11.27
C ASN A 422 -2.27 3.03 -12.25
N HIS A 423 -2.10 2.48 -13.43
CA HIS A 423 -3.12 2.37 -14.46
C HIS A 423 -3.50 0.91 -14.70
N SER A 424 -4.47 0.71 -15.55
CA SER A 424 -5.02 -0.59 -15.91
C SER A 424 -3.94 -1.62 -16.28
N PRO A 425 -4.03 -2.86 -15.78
CA PRO A 425 -3.12 -3.95 -16.16
C PRO A 425 -3.20 -4.32 -17.65
N PHE A 426 -4.23 -3.83 -18.36
CA PHE A 426 -4.44 -4.08 -19.79
C PHE A 426 -3.69 -3.11 -20.71
N PHE A 427 -2.76 -2.31 -20.15
CA PHE A 427 -1.91 -1.35 -20.87
C PHE A 427 -0.47 -1.35 -20.34
N SER A 428 0.04 -2.51 -19.92
CA SER A 428 1.33 -2.62 -19.20
C SER A 428 2.52 -2.93 -20.09
N THR A 429 2.32 -3.08 -21.40
CA THR A 429 3.34 -3.34 -22.44
C THR A 429 2.86 -2.83 -23.81
N ALA A 430 3.44 -3.31 -24.91
CA ALA A 430 2.97 -3.00 -26.26
C ALA A 430 1.50 -3.44 -26.47
N PRO A 431 0.72 -2.71 -27.28
CA PRO A 431 -0.72 -2.91 -27.38
C PRO A 431 -1.18 -4.33 -27.74
N ASP A 432 -0.42 -5.03 -28.59
CA ASP A 432 -0.70 -6.39 -29.06
C ASP A 432 -0.21 -7.50 -28.12
N GLU A 433 0.48 -7.14 -27.03
CA GLU A 433 1.02 -8.06 -26.03
C GLU A 433 0.35 -7.91 -24.66
N ASN A 434 -0.58 -6.98 -24.53
CA ASN A 434 -1.33 -6.77 -23.27
C ASN A 434 -2.33 -7.90 -23.01
N PRO A 435 -2.60 -8.24 -21.74
CA PRO A 435 -3.70 -9.15 -21.40
C PRO A 435 -5.03 -8.66 -21.97
N ASN A 436 -5.84 -9.57 -22.51
CA ASN A 436 -7.17 -9.22 -23.00
C ASN A 436 -8.16 -9.11 -21.84
N PRO A 437 -8.81 -7.95 -21.59
CA PRO A 437 -9.72 -7.76 -20.47
C PRO A 437 -10.94 -8.72 -20.49
N ASP A 438 -11.35 -9.22 -21.66
CA ASP A 438 -12.48 -10.13 -21.79
C ASP A 438 -12.20 -11.56 -21.26
N GLU A 439 -10.93 -11.88 -21.01
CA GLU A 439 -10.52 -13.16 -20.41
C GLU A 439 -10.64 -13.19 -18.88
N PHE A 440 -10.88 -12.04 -18.27
CA PHE A 440 -10.96 -11.91 -16.82
C PHE A 440 -12.39 -11.70 -16.33
N ALA A 441 -12.72 -12.31 -15.21
CA ALA A 441 -14.03 -12.18 -14.62
C ALA A 441 -14.30 -10.71 -14.22
N LYS A 442 -15.43 -10.16 -14.68
CA LYS A 442 -15.84 -8.77 -14.37
C LYS A 442 -15.91 -8.49 -12.87
N ALA A 443 -16.19 -9.52 -12.04
CA ALA A 443 -16.22 -9.41 -10.59
C ALA A 443 -14.84 -9.14 -9.94
N MET A 444 -13.73 -9.32 -10.67
CA MET A 444 -12.39 -8.88 -10.21
C MET A 444 -12.28 -7.36 -10.19
N ASN A 445 -13.04 -6.69 -11.05
CA ASN A 445 -13.18 -5.24 -11.10
C ASN A 445 -11.85 -4.51 -11.23
N PHE A 446 -10.99 -4.98 -12.15
CA PHE A 446 -9.75 -4.29 -12.49
C PHE A 446 -10.06 -2.91 -13.09
N GLU A 447 -9.14 -1.98 -12.88
CA GLU A 447 -9.15 -0.69 -13.54
C GLU A 447 -9.02 -0.84 -15.06
N THR A 448 -9.74 -0.01 -15.82
CA THR A 448 -9.82 -0.07 -17.30
C THR A 448 -9.33 1.21 -17.96
N TYR A 449 -8.70 2.11 -17.21
CA TYR A 449 -8.30 3.45 -17.68
C TYR A 449 -6.79 3.63 -17.64
N ASN A 450 -6.32 4.53 -18.51
CA ASN A 450 -5.00 5.14 -18.47
C ASN A 450 -5.05 6.49 -17.75
N ASN A 451 -3.93 6.92 -17.20
CA ASN A 451 -3.74 8.25 -16.65
C ASN A 451 -2.63 9.02 -17.40
N ASN A 452 -2.45 10.30 -17.08
CA ASN A 452 -1.44 11.13 -17.75
C ASN A 452 -0.03 10.56 -17.67
N ARG A 453 0.37 9.97 -16.53
CA ARG A 453 1.70 9.36 -16.34
C ARG A 453 1.88 8.14 -17.23
N SER A 454 0.88 7.26 -17.28
CA SER A 454 0.95 6.04 -18.10
C SER A 454 0.98 6.35 -19.59
N THR A 455 0.19 7.33 -20.05
CA THR A 455 0.21 7.80 -21.44
C THR A 455 1.59 8.35 -21.78
N ARG A 456 2.14 9.23 -20.95
CA ARG A 456 3.47 9.81 -21.18
C ARG A 456 4.58 8.76 -21.15
N LEU A 457 4.53 7.79 -20.21
CA LEU A 457 5.51 6.70 -20.18
C LEU A 457 5.44 5.83 -21.43
N PHE A 458 4.25 5.53 -21.91
CA PHE A 458 4.07 4.77 -23.15
C PHE A 458 4.70 5.50 -24.35
N ASP A 459 4.43 6.81 -24.49
CA ASP A 459 5.01 7.62 -25.55
C ASP A 459 6.54 7.58 -25.50
N LEU A 460 7.13 7.80 -24.32
CA LEU A 460 8.58 7.79 -24.12
C LEU A 460 9.22 6.42 -24.39
N LEU A 461 8.57 5.33 -23.95
CA LEU A 461 9.04 3.97 -24.19
C LEU A 461 8.94 3.57 -25.66
N SER A 462 8.04 4.22 -26.40
CA SER A 462 7.80 3.94 -27.84
C SER A 462 8.60 4.84 -28.78
N GLU A 463 9.28 5.89 -28.27
CA GLU A 463 10.05 6.85 -29.11
C GLU A 463 11.17 6.19 -29.94
N LYS A 464 11.80 5.14 -29.42
CA LYS A 464 12.95 4.47 -30.03
C LYS A 464 12.81 2.95 -29.91
N ASP A 465 13.34 2.22 -30.86
CA ASP A 465 13.40 0.75 -30.80
C ASP A 465 14.30 0.27 -29.64
N THR A 466 15.41 0.95 -29.41
CA THR A 466 16.34 0.67 -28.31
C THR A 466 16.54 1.91 -27.45
N LEU A 467 16.65 1.69 -26.13
CA LEU A 467 16.84 2.72 -25.10
C LEU A 467 18.14 2.49 -24.35
N THR A 468 19.03 3.47 -24.38
CA THR A 468 20.25 3.45 -23.56
C THR A 468 19.95 3.64 -22.08
N TYR A 469 20.93 3.40 -21.20
CA TYR A 469 20.80 3.69 -19.78
C TYR A 469 20.51 5.18 -19.50
N GLU A 470 21.07 6.09 -20.31
CA GLU A 470 20.78 7.52 -20.21
C GLU A 470 19.35 7.85 -20.66
N ASP A 471 18.83 7.19 -21.73
CA ASP A 471 17.40 7.30 -22.09
C ASP A 471 16.51 6.79 -20.94
N PHE A 472 16.87 5.67 -20.32
CA PHE A 472 16.12 5.11 -19.20
C PHE A 472 16.08 6.06 -17.99
N LYS A 473 17.21 6.68 -17.64
CA LYS A 473 17.26 7.73 -16.61
C LYS A 473 16.38 8.93 -16.97
N ARG A 474 16.48 9.42 -18.22
CA ARG A 474 15.65 10.52 -18.72
C ARG A 474 14.17 10.19 -18.61
N ILE A 475 13.75 8.99 -18.98
CA ILE A 475 12.37 8.52 -18.88
C ILE A 475 11.93 8.47 -17.41
N LYS A 476 12.75 7.91 -16.54
CA LYS A 476 12.43 7.80 -15.11
C LYS A 476 12.25 9.17 -14.44
N TYR A 477 12.98 10.18 -14.89
CA TYR A 477 12.91 11.55 -14.34
C TYR A 477 12.09 12.52 -15.19
N ASP A 478 11.38 12.04 -16.21
CA ASP A 478 10.47 12.89 -16.98
C ASP A 478 9.29 13.34 -16.12
N HIS A 479 9.04 14.63 -16.11
CA HIS A 479 7.96 15.26 -15.37
C HIS A 479 7.03 16.09 -16.28
N SER A 480 6.99 15.72 -17.55
CA SER A 480 6.08 16.30 -18.53
C SER A 480 4.72 15.62 -18.51
N LEU A 481 3.68 16.38 -18.78
CA LEU A 481 2.33 15.88 -19.00
C LEU A 481 2.09 15.67 -20.51
N PRO A 482 1.28 14.69 -20.91
CA PRO A 482 0.97 14.43 -22.31
C PRO A 482 0.11 15.54 -22.92
N THR A 483 0.08 15.56 -24.24
CA THR A 483 -0.84 16.39 -25.03
C THR A 483 -1.64 15.46 -25.95
N PRO A 484 -2.98 15.40 -25.83
CA PRO A 484 -3.86 16.09 -24.85
C PRO A 484 -3.72 15.56 -23.43
N LEU A 485 -4.19 16.36 -22.44
CA LEU A 485 -4.32 15.89 -21.06
C LEU A 485 -5.43 14.83 -20.95
N ASN A 486 -5.17 13.77 -20.19
CA ASN A 486 -6.11 12.69 -19.95
C ASN A 486 -6.63 12.74 -18.50
N TYR A 487 -7.88 13.21 -18.35
CA TYR A 487 -8.61 13.19 -17.08
C TYR A 487 -10.04 12.73 -17.34
N ASN A 488 -10.51 11.73 -16.63
CA ASN A 488 -11.77 11.06 -16.93
C ASN A 488 -13.02 11.90 -16.73
N TYR A 489 -12.98 12.93 -15.86
CA TYR A 489 -14.18 13.70 -15.49
C TYR A 489 -14.06 15.20 -15.77
N VAL A 490 -12.92 15.64 -16.24
CA VAL A 490 -12.65 17.05 -16.50
C VAL A 490 -11.97 17.18 -17.85
N ASP A 491 -12.61 17.87 -18.78
CA ASP A 491 -11.93 18.26 -20.01
C ASP A 491 -11.04 19.48 -19.76
N PHE A 492 -9.86 19.24 -19.19
CA PHE A 492 -8.86 20.30 -19.01
C PHE A 492 -8.34 20.86 -20.32
N ASN A 493 -8.48 20.13 -21.44
CA ASN A 493 -8.01 20.63 -22.73
C ASN A 493 -8.83 21.85 -23.19
N ALA A 494 -10.10 21.96 -22.73
CA ALA A 494 -10.93 23.13 -22.98
C ALA A 494 -10.30 24.46 -22.51
N ILE A 495 -9.37 24.43 -21.52
CA ILE A 495 -8.65 25.63 -21.05
C ILE A 495 -7.79 26.23 -22.17
N PHE A 496 -7.19 25.39 -23.00
CA PHE A 496 -6.31 25.82 -24.09
C PHE A 496 -7.09 26.38 -25.30
N GLU A 497 -8.42 26.20 -25.32
CA GLU A 497 -9.34 26.75 -26.31
C GLU A 497 -10.11 27.99 -25.81
N MET A 498 -9.96 28.39 -24.54
CA MET A 498 -10.59 29.57 -23.99
C MET A 498 -9.86 30.81 -24.50
N ASN A 499 -10.62 31.81 -25.01
CA ASN A 499 -10.03 33.11 -25.39
C ASN A 499 -9.89 33.97 -24.12
N PRO A 500 -8.67 34.42 -23.74
CA PRO A 500 -8.46 35.26 -22.55
C PRO A 500 -9.25 36.56 -22.57
N ASP A 501 -9.54 37.13 -23.76
CA ASP A 501 -10.33 38.37 -23.91
C ASP A 501 -11.78 38.20 -23.43
N ASP A 502 -12.32 37.00 -23.47
CA ASP A 502 -13.66 36.69 -22.98
C ASP A 502 -13.72 36.57 -21.46
N TYR A 503 -12.55 36.48 -20.78
CA TYR A 503 -12.41 36.27 -19.33
C TYR A 503 -11.38 37.25 -18.72
N PRO A 504 -11.57 38.59 -18.87
CA PRO A 504 -10.53 39.57 -18.51
C PRO A 504 -10.15 39.58 -17.02
N ASP A 505 -11.03 39.12 -16.15
CA ASP A 505 -10.80 39.03 -14.70
C ASP A 505 -9.85 37.89 -14.31
N VAL A 506 -9.61 36.93 -15.19
CA VAL A 506 -8.70 35.79 -14.98
C VAL A 506 -7.71 35.57 -16.14
N ALA A 507 -7.65 36.53 -17.07
CA ALA A 507 -6.86 36.42 -18.31
C ALA A 507 -5.37 36.15 -18.04
N ASP A 508 -4.79 36.79 -17.01
CA ASP A 508 -3.41 36.57 -16.57
C ASP A 508 -3.13 35.11 -16.19
N LEU A 509 -3.96 34.52 -15.34
CA LEU A 509 -3.82 33.13 -14.91
C LEU A 509 -4.09 32.16 -16.06
N LEU A 510 -5.07 32.47 -16.92
CA LEU A 510 -5.39 31.67 -18.10
C LEU A 510 -4.23 31.67 -19.12
N MET A 511 -3.61 32.79 -19.36
CA MET A 511 -2.45 32.91 -20.24
C MET A 511 -1.22 32.17 -19.69
N ASP A 512 -0.97 32.23 -18.38
CA ASP A 512 0.11 31.43 -17.76
C ASP A 512 -0.08 29.93 -18.03
N ILE A 513 -1.31 29.42 -17.91
CA ILE A 513 -1.63 28.01 -18.20
C ILE A 513 -1.51 27.69 -19.69
N GLN A 514 -2.01 28.56 -20.57
CA GLN A 514 -1.99 28.35 -22.03
C GLN A 514 -0.58 28.37 -22.61
N ASN A 515 0.31 29.19 -22.05
CA ASN A 515 1.71 29.29 -22.44
C ASN A 515 2.60 28.23 -21.81
N TRP A 516 2.04 27.37 -20.93
CA TRP A 516 2.79 26.31 -20.27
C TRP A 516 3.19 25.20 -21.25
N ASP A 517 4.48 24.85 -21.24
CA ASP A 517 5.08 23.78 -22.03
C ASP A 517 4.71 22.34 -21.58
N ARG A 518 3.84 22.22 -20.61
CA ARG A 518 3.43 20.98 -19.93
C ARG A 518 4.51 20.33 -19.05
N VAL A 519 5.64 21.00 -18.82
CA VAL A 519 6.70 20.50 -17.94
C VAL A 519 6.46 21.01 -16.53
N ALA A 520 6.33 20.08 -15.55
CA ALA A 520 6.15 20.41 -14.15
C ALA A 520 7.50 20.73 -13.46
N SER A 521 8.24 21.72 -13.99
CA SER A 521 9.49 22.18 -13.39
C SER A 521 9.23 23.16 -12.24
N ALA A 522 10.16 23.20 -11.27
CA ALA A 522 10.06 24.09 -10.12
C ALA A 522 9.94 25.58 -10.51
N ASP A 523 10.59 25.98 -11.62
CA ASP A 523 10.61 27.35 -12.10
C ASP A 523 9.43 27.71 -13.01
N SER A 524 8.55 26.75 -13.35
CA SER A 524 7.43 26.97 -14.26
C SER A 524 6.28 27.70 -13.59
N TYR A 525 5.93 28.87 -14.13
CA TYR A 525 4.74 29.65 -13.76
C TYR A 525 3.45 28.97 -14.23
N GLY A 526 3.45 28.44 -15.46
CA GLY A 526 2.31 27.71 -16.01
C GLY A 526 1.97 26.46 -15.21
N ALA A 527 2.98 25.71 -14.77
CA ALA A 527 2.79 24.57 -13.86
C ALA A 527 2.23 25.03 -12.50
N GLY A 528 2.72 26.14 -11.95
CA GLY A 528 2.21 26.73 -10.72
C GLY A 528 0.74 27.12 -10.83
N ALA A 529 0.37 27.84 -11.88
CA ALA A 529 -1.00 28.23 -12.17
C ALA A 529 -1.93 27.02 -12.35
N PHE A 530 -1.49 26.02 -13.14
CA PHE A 530 -2.24 24.80 -13.37
C PHE A 530 -2.45 23.99 -12.08
N ALA A 531 -1.43 23.84 -11.24
CA ALA A 531 -1.53 23.13 -9.97
C ALA A 531 -2.56 23.77 -9.03
N VAL A 532 -2.56 25.11 -8.89
CA VAL A 532 -3.55 25.80 -8.05
C VAL A 532 -4.97 25.63 -8.61
N LEU A 533 -5.14 25.70 -9.93
CA LEU A 533 -6.42 25.42 -10.58
C LEU A 533 -6.88 23.98 -10.30
N TYR A 534 -6.00 23.00 -10.45
CA TYR A 534 -6.28 21.58 -10.20
C TYR A 534 -6.78 21.34 -8.75
N TYR A 535 -6.09 21.90 -7.75
CA TYR A 535 -6.54 21.80 -6.35
C TYR A 535 -7.87 22.53 -6.11
N THR A 536 -8.13 23.60 -6.83
CA THR A 536 -9.43 24.30 -6.73
C THR A 536 -10.55 23.47 -7.34
N LEU A 537 -10.32 22.83 -8.48
CA LEU A 537 -11.25 21.90 -9.10
C LEU A 537 -11.59 20.71 -8.20
N GLY A 538 -10.62 20.16 -7.48
CA GLY A 538 -10.83 19.08 -6.52
C GLY A 538 -11.90 19.41 -5.48
N LYS A 539 -11.99 20.64 -5.00
CA LYS A 539 -13.03 21.08 -4.05
C LYS A 539 -14.44 21.00 -4.65
N TYR A 540 -14.58 21.28 -5.95
CA TYR A 540 -15.87 21.18 -6.65
C TYR A 540 -16.21 19.74 -6.99
N TYR A 541 -15.22 18.95 -7.40
CA TYR A 541 -15.37 17.52 -7.67
C TYR A 541 -15.96 16.77 -6.47
N PHE A 542 -15.41 16.96 -5.29
CA PHE A 542 -15.92 16.33 -4.06
C PHE A 542 -17.34 16.79 -3.68
N LYS A 543 -17.74 18.02 -4.08
CA LYS A 543 -19.08 18.52 -3.81
C LYS A 543 -20.13 18.04 -4.82
N LEU A 544 -19.75 17.96 -6.10
CA LEU A 544 -20.66 17.72 -7.20
C LEU A 544 -20.77 16.23 -7.56
N GLY A 545 -19.80 15.42 -7.15
CA GLY A 545 -19.70 14.00 -7.48
C GLY A 545 -19.32 13.73 -8.95
N PRO A 546 -19.00 12.49 -9.31
CA PRO A 546 -18.40 12.11 -10.59
C PRO A 546 -19.36 12.18 -11.79
N SER A 547 -20.66 12.43 -11.57
CA SER A 547 -21.65 12.46 -12.64
C SER A 547 -21.77 13.80 -13.37
N LYS A 548 -21.00 14.82 -12.95
CA LYS A 548 -21.04 16.14 -13.59
C LYS A 548 -19.76 16.40 -14.37
N VAL A 549 -19.89 16.53 -15.68
CA VAL A 549 -18.82 16.97 -16.57
C VAL A 549 -18.48 18.43 -16.28
N PHE A 550 -17.21 18.73 -16.05
CA PHE A 550 -16.72 20.10 -15.91
C PHE A 550 -16.76 20.76 -17.29
N ASN A 551 -17.48 21.84 -17.42
CA ASN A 551 -17.57 22.66 -18.61
C ASN A 551 -16.77 23.96 -18.46
N LYS A 552 -16.65 24.75 -19.55
CA LYS A 552 -15.94 26.05 -19.56
C LYS A 552 -16.40 27.00 -18.44
N LEU A 553 -17.69 27.02 -18.10
CA LEU A 553 -18.22 27.89 -17.02
C LEU A 553 -17.73 27.45 -15.64
N LEU A 554 -17.64 26.16 -15.37
CA LEU A 554 -17.10 25.66 -14.09
C LEU A 554 -15.59 25.88 -14.00
N ILE A 555 -14.86 25.67 -15.10
CA ILE A 555 -13.44 25.97 -15.19
C ILE A 555 -13.18 27.45 -14.90
N TYR A 556 -13.96 28.35 -15.52
CA TYR A 556 -13.88 29.79 -15.25
C TYR A 556 -14.16 30.13 -13.78
N THR A 557 -15.15 29.50 -13.16
CA THR A 557 -15.43 29.66 -11.73
C THR A 557 -14.24 29.22 -10.88
N CYS A 558 -13.61 28.09 -11.22
CA CYS A 558 -12.43 27.60 -10.52
C CYS A 558 -11.20 28.50 -10.72
N LEU A 559 -11.02 29.09 -11.91
CA LEU A 559 -9.98 30.09 -12.18
C LEU A 559 -10.14 31.33 -11.29
N LYS A 560 -11.38 31.82 -11.11
CA LYS A 560 -11.65 32.93 -10.17
C LYS A 560 -11.29 32.59 -8.73
N ASP A 561 -11.65 31.40 -8.28
CA ASP A 561 -11.32 30.93 -6.93
C ASP A 561 -9.82 30.70 -6.77
N ALA A 562 -9.13 30.17 -7.79
CA ALA A 562 -7.68 30.02 -7.83
C ALA A 562 -6.99 31.40 -7.73
N LYS A 563 -7.41 32.36 -8.55
CA LYS A 563 -6.90 33.75 -8.50
C LYS A 563 -7.10 34.39 -7.13
N LYS A 564 -8.29 34.23 -6.55
CA LYS A 564 -8.59 34.73 -5.21
C LYS A 564 -7.68 34.11 -4.15
N HIS A 565 -7.41 32.79 -4.27
CA HIS A 565 -6.50 32.06 -3.39
C HIS A 565 -5.07 32.63 -3.51
N LEU A 566 -4.55 32.78 -4.73
CA LEU A 566 -3.22 33.30 -5.01
C LEU A 566 -3.04 34.68 -4.44
N LEU A 567 -3.96 35.62 -4.75
CA LEU A 567 -3.90 37.01 -4.23
C LEU A 567 -3.97 37.06 -2.70
N LYS A 568 -4.78 36.18 -2.07
CA LYS A 568 -4.91 36.13 -0.62
C LYS A 568 -3.63 35.67 0.06
N HIS A 569 -3.01 34.61 -0.43
CA HIS A 569 -1.92 33.92 0.25
C HIS A 569 -0.52 34.31 -0.26
N PHE A 570 -0.39 34.61 -1.55
CA PHE A 570 0.89 34.88 -2.20
C PHE A 570 1.04 36.33 -2.68
N LYS A 571 -0.05 37.12 -2.67
CA LYS A 571 -0.07 38.54 -3.11
C LYS A 571 0.25 38.74 -4.60
N THR A 572 0.24 37.69 -5.39
CA THR A 572 0.47 37.68 -6.84
C THR A 572 -0.42 36.63 -7.49
N THR A 573 -0.67 36.73 -8.78
CA THR A 573 -1.37 35.73 -9.58
C THR A 573 -0.40 34.82 -10.32
N SER A 574 0.85 35.26 -10.50
CA SER A 574 1.91 34.51 -11.17
C SER A 574 2.86 33.95 -10.12
N ILE A 575 2.88 32.62 -9.96
CA ILE A 575 3.65 31.89 -8.97
C ILE A 575 4.31 30.66 -9.59
N ARG A 576 5.59 30.44 -9.31
CA ARG A 576 6.29 29.24 -9.77
C ARG A 576 5.84 28.02 -8.97
N LEU A 577 5.85 26.85 -9.59
CA LEU A 577 5.50 25.60 -8.92
C LEU A 577 6.32 25.37 -7.63
N GLY A 578 7.63 25.58 -7.69
CA GLY A 578 8.56 25.38 -6.57
C GLY A 578 8.42 26.40 -5.43
N ASP A 579 7.69 27.52 -5.62
CA ASP A 579 7.45 28.48 -4.54
C ASP A 579 6.50 27.92 -3.46
N PHE A 580 5.66 26.94 -3.80
CA PHE A 580 4.71 26.35 -2.85
C PHE A 580 4.69 24.82 -2.81
N GLN A 581 5.11 24.14 -3.88
CA GLN A 581 5.17 22.67 -3.91
C GLN A 581 6.59 22.21 -3.58
N LYS A 582 6.79 21.83 -2.32
CA LYS A 582 8.10 21.46 -1.78
C LYS A 582 8.06 20.08 -1.12
N LEU A 583 9.19 19.44 -1.05
CA LEU A 583 9.38 18.25 -0.20
C LEU A 583 9.60 18.74 1.24
N VAL A 584 8.71 18.32 2.15
CA VAL A 584 8.77 18.72 3.55
C VAL A 584 8.80 17.46 4.43
N ARG A 585 9.73 17.43 5.38
CA ARG A 585 9.78 16.40 6.43
C ARG A 585 9.95 17.09 7.79
N GLY A 586 8.94 16.98 8.65
CA GLY A 586 8.87 17.74 9.89
C GLY A 586 8.84 19.25 9.61
N GLU A 587 9.81 19.98 10.17
CA GLU A 587 10.01 21.42 9.95
C GLU A 587 11.04 21.73 8.85
N LYS A 588 11.61 20.70 8.19
CA LYS A 588 12.64 20.86 7.14
C LYS A 588 12.00 20.86 5.76
N GLU A 589 12.37 21.86 4.96
CA GLU A 589 12.06 21.97 3.53
C GLU A 589 13.22 21.44 2.68
#